data_a9e336b425181cc2a975270f907a8188
#
_entry.id   a9e336b425181cc2a975270f907a8188
#
_cell.length_a   1.000
_cell.length_b   1.000
_cell.length_c   1.000
_cell.angle_alpha   90.00
_cell.angle_beta   90.00
_cell.angle_gamma   90.00
#
_symmetry.space_group_name_H-M   'P 1'
#
loop_
_entity.id
_entity.type
_entity.pdbx_description
1 polymer ?
#
loop_
_entity_poly.entity_id
_entity_poly.type
_entity_poly.pdbx_seq_one_letter_code
_entity_poly.pdbx_strand_id
1 'polypeptide(L)'
;PAALAACIAVAFLAGCAGAPQAPDPSARTPVPALPDASPSIPVLSPLRTQVVFTAMQMVGAPYLWGGSTPTGFDCSGLVQYAYSNAGLQLPRTAAAQFAASTPLTLENAVAGDLLFFNDRNRPSHVAIYLGEGRFVHAPNGGSRVSLDNLGSSYWRTHFSGAGRIIPSGLVRSSPDTTRSPGY
;
A
#
# COMPACT_ATOMS: atom_id res chain seq x y z
N PRO A 1 76.14 73.02 -14.47
CA PRO A 1 75.71 71.70 -14.88
C PRO A 1 74.19 71.56 -14.89
N ALA A 2 73.78 71.14 -16.03
CA ALA A 2 72.37 71.12 -16.54
C ALA A 2 71.51 70.10 -15.92
N ALA A 3 70.26 70.53 -15.62
CA ALA A 3 69.16 69.59 -15.32
C ALA A 3 68.21 69.57 -16.51
N LEU A 4 68.05 68.46 -17.16
CA LEU A 4 67.08 68.21 -18.21
C LEU A 4 65.74 67.89 -17.54
N ALA A 5 64.71 68.62 -17.80
CA ALA A 5 63.33 68.33 -17.45
C ALA A 5 62.70 67.45 -18.54
N ALA A 6 62.31 66.26 -18.23
CA ALA A 6 61.51 65.42 -19.12
C ALA A 6 60.03 65.56 -18.83
N CYS A 7 59.28 66.07 -19.79
CA CYS A 7 57.83 66.14 -19.76
C CYS A 7 57.22 64.75 -20.09
N ILE A 8 56.55 64.11 -19.13
CA ILE A 8 55.78 62.90 -19.36
C ILE A 8 54.32 63.30 -19.65
N ALA A 9 53.92 63.12 -20.88
CA ALA A 9 52.49 63.26 -21.28
C ALA A 9 51.71 62.03 -20.80
N VAL A 10 50.76 62.25 -19.89
CA VAL A 10 49.84 61.22 -19.44
C VAL A 10 48.62 61.23 -20.36
N ALA A 11 48.49 60.22 -21.17
CA ALA A 11 47.30 59.98 -21.98
C ALA A 11 46.19 59.34 -21.12
N PHE A 12 45.11 60.07 -20.92
CA PHE A 12 43.91 59.54 -20.30
C PHE A 12 43.13 58.67 -21.32
N LEU A 13 43.16 57.34 -21.17
CA LEU A 13 42.24 56.45 -21.86
C LEU A 13 40.94 56.44 -21.10
N ALA A 14 39.90 57.04 -21.67
CA ALA A 14 38.53 56.91 -21.18
C ALA A 14 38.02 55.49 -21.44
N GLY A 15 38.06 54.64 -20.43
CA GLY A 15 37.43 53.34 -20.44
C GLY A 15 35.91 53.49 -20.21
N CYS A 16 35.10 53.17 -21.20
CA CYS A 16 33.64 53.05 -21.04
C CYS A 16 33.38 51.84 -20.11
N ALA A 17 32.98 52.12 -18.87
CA ALA A 17 32.47 51.15 -17.96
C ALA A 17 31.09 50.69 -18.47
N GLY A 18 31.03 49.47 -19.07
CA GLY A 18 29.78 48.78 -19.36
C GLY A 18 29.04 48.49 -18.07
N ALA A 19 27.84 48.97 -17.92
CA ALA A 19 26.99 48.66 -16.79
C ALA A 19 26.72 47.14 -16.76
N PRO A 20 26.68 46.48 -15.59
CA PRO A 20 26.31 45.08 -15.49
C PRO A 20 24.87 44.90 -15.96
N GLN A 21 24.71 44.13 -17.03
CA GLN A 21 23.43 43.80 -17.60
C GLN A 21 22.68 42.89 -16.62
N ALA A 22 21.49 43.30 -16.18
CA ALA A 22 20.65 42.45 -15.33
C ALA A 22 20.34 41.16 -16.09
N PRO A 23 20.31 39.98 -15.40
CA PRO A 23 19.99 38.73 -16.04
C PRO A 23 18.57 38.77 -16.62
N ASP A 24 18.46 38.40 -17.90
CA ASP A 24 17.20 38.30 -18.62
C ASP A 24 16.26 37.31 -17.92
N PRO A 25 15.08 37.70 -17.43
CA PRO A 25 14.13 36.81 -16.77
C PRO A 25 13.56 35.72 -17.70
N SER A 26 13.81 35.84 -19.01
CA SER A 26 13.34 34.86 -20.02
C SER A 26 14.32 33.69 -20.24
N ALA A 27 15.57 33.77 -19.77
CA ALA A 27 16.56 32.69 -19.87
C ALA A 27 16.31 31.60 -18.78
N ARG A 28 15.11 31.00 -18.77
CA ARG A 28 14.89 29.76 -18.02
C ARG A 28 15.58 28.64 -18.77
N THR A 29 16.77 28.25 -18.35
CA THR A 29 17.33 26.99 -18.74
C THR A 29 16.31 25.88 -18.45
N PRO A 30 15.96 25.01 -19.43
CA PRO A 30 15.09 23.88 -19.15
C PRO A 30 15.73 23.04 -18.05
N VAL A 31 15.12 23.01 -16.87
CA VAL A 31 15.49 22.04 -15.84
C VAL A 31 15.27 20.66 -16.45
N PRO A 32 16.29 19.79 -16.53
CA PRO A 32 16.07 18.44 -16.99
C PRO A 32 14.95 17.84 -16.15
N ALA A 33 13.86 17.39 -16.79
CA ALA A 33 12.81 16.65 -16.12
C ALA A 33 13.48 15.47 -15.43
N LEU A 34 13.45 15.44 -14.09
CA LEU A 34 13.83 14.26 -13.33
C LEU A 34 13.01 13.12 -13.88
N PRO A 35 13.59 11.95 -14.20
CA PRO A 35 12.83 10.79 -14.58
C PRO A 35 11.80 10.55 -13.46
N ASP A 36 10.54 10.40 -13.84
CA ASP A 36 9.41 10.16 -12.95
C ASP A 36 9.51 8.73 -12.39
N ALA A 37 10.58 8.49 -11.65
CA ALA A 37 10.86 7.27 -10.91
C ALA A 37 10.25 7.42 -9.50
N SER A 38 8.98 7.82 -9.44
CA SER A 38 8.18 7.53 -8.25
C SER A 38 8.11 6.02 -8.15
N PRO A 39 8.71 5.39 -7.11
CA PRO A 39 8.45 3.99 -6.88
C PRO A 39 6.94 3.84 -6.76
N SER A 40 6.34 3.12 -7.69
CA SER A 40 4.91 2.78 -7.63
C SER A 40 4.72 1.86 -6.42
N ILE A 41 4.56 2.47 -5.25
CA ILE A 41 4.10 1.76 -4.06
C ILE A 41 2.75 1.17 -4.48
N PRO A 42 2.55 -0.15 -4.42
CA PRO A 42 1.29 -0.74 -4.76
C PRO A 42 0.21 -0.15 -3.85
N VAL A 43 -0.54 0.81 -4.35
CA VAL A 43 -1.65 1.39 -3.60
C VAL A 43 -2.73 0.31 -3.52
N LEU A 44 -2.95 -0.21 -2.33
CA LEU A 44 -4.06 -1.13 -2.09
C LEU A 44 -5.37 -0.46 -2.48
N SER A 45 -6.25 -1.19 -3.14
CA SER A 45 -7.59 -0.66 -3.40
C SER A 45 -8.28 -0.30 -2.08
N PRO A 46 -9.16 0.71 -2.04
CA PRO A 46 -9.87 1.11 -0.82
C PRO A 46 -10.56 -0.06 -0.11
N LEU A 47 -11.09 -1.03 -0.87
CA LEU A 47 -11.69 -2.24 -0.31
C LEU A 47 -10.68 -3.11 0.45
N ARG A 48 -9.49 -3.31 -0.10
CA ARG A 48 -8.43 -4.07 0.57
C ARG A 48 -7.94 -3.38 1.82
N THR A 49 -7.75 -2.06 1.74
CA THR A 49 -7.38 -1.25 2.90
C THR A 49 -8.42 -1.39 4.01
N GLN A 50 -9.71 -1.33 3.68
CA GLN A 50 -10.79 -1.50 4.65
C GLN A 50 -10.79 -2.89 5.29
N VAL A 51 -10.62 -3.96 4.49
CA VAL A 51 -10.53 -5.34 5.01
C VAL A 51 -9.38 -5.49 6.00
N VAL A 52 -8.18 -5.06 5.60
CA VAL A 52 -6.97 -5.15 6.44
C VAL A 52 -7.14 -4.33 7.71
N PHE A 53 -7.60 -3.09 7.58
CA PHE A 53 -7.81 -2.19 8.72
C PHE A 53 -8.81 -2.78 9.73
N THR A 54 -9.96 -3.26 9.25
CA THR A 54 -10.98 -3.88 10.12
C THR A 54 -10.43 -5.12 10.83
N ALA A 55 -9.71 -5.99 10.11
CA ALA A 55 -9.13 -7.19 10.73
C ALA A 55 -8.08 -6.84 11.80
N MET A 56 -7.24 -5.85 11.54
CA MET A 56 -6.23 -5.38 12.48
C MET A 56 -6.84 -4.78 13.76
N GLN A 57 -7.97 -4.09 13.65
CA GLN A 57 -8.69 -3.57 14.83
C GLN A 57 -9.22 -4.69 15.73
N MET A 58 -9.40 -5.89 15.22
CA MET A 58 -9.88 -7.04 15.99
C MET A 58 -8.77 -7.82 16.68
N VAL A 59 -7.50 -7.45 16.52
CA VAL A 59 -6.38 -8.07 17.25
C VAL A 59 -6.61 -7.95 18.75
N GLY A 60 -6.49 -9.09 19.46
CA GLY A 60 -6.79 -9.21 20.87
C GLY A 60 -8.23 -9.64 21.20
N ALA A 61 -9.17 -9.60 20.24
CA ALA A 61 -10.51 -10.14 20.44
C ALA A 61 -10.45 -11.65 20.75
N PRO A 62 -11.33 -12.18 21.63
CA PRO A 62 -11.27 -13.57 22.03
C PRO A 62 -11.64 -14.52 20.87
N TYR A 63 -11.05 -15.72 20.87
CA TYR A 63 -11.54 -16.79 20.03
C TYR A 63 -12.88 -17.33 20.56
N LEU A 64 -13.83 -17.48 19.66
CA LEU A 64 -15.13 -18.10 19.94
C LEU A 64 -15.54 -18.98 18.78
N TRP A 65 -15.72 -20.28 19.03
CA TRP A 65 -16.20 -21.18 17.98
C TRP A 65 -17.57 -20.72 17.44
N GLY A 66 -17.67 -20.58 16.13
CA GLY A 66 -18.86 -20.04 15.49
C GLY A 66 -19.03 -18.53 15.61
N GLY A 67 -18.12 -17.83 16.27
CA GLY A 67 -18.14 -16.37 16.44
C GLY A 67 -17.79 -15.60 15.16
N SER A 68 -18.46 -14.45 14.97
CA SER A 68 -18.26 -13.55 13.82
C SER A 68 -18.47 -12.09 14.19
N THR A 69 -18.31 -11.73 15.45
CA THR A 69 -18.51 -10.37 15.99
C THR A 69 -17.35 -9.98 16.92
N PRO A 70 -17.17 -8.71 17.26
CA PRO A 70 -16.12 -8.26 18.18
C PRO A 70 -16.13 -8.92 19.56
N THR A 71 -17.22 -9.57 19.96
CA THR A 71 -17.32 -10.32 21.21
C THR A 71 -16.57 -11.67 21.14
N GLY A 72 -16.27 -12.13 19.92
CA GLY A 72 -15.47 -13.33 19.68
C GLY A 72 -15.55 -13.79 18.23
N PHE A 73 -14.45 -14.31 17.73
CA PHE A 73 -14.32 -14.79 16.36
C PHE A 73 -13.78 -16.21 16.30
N ASP A 74 -14.26 -17.00 15.34
CA ASP A 74 -13.46 -18.05 14.74
C ASP A 74 -12.71 -17.55 13.49
N CYS A 75 -11.85 -18.37 12.88
CA CYS A 75 -11.01 -17.95 11.76
C CYS A 75 -11.81 -17.40 10.58
N SER A 76 -12.83 -18.11 10.14
CA SER A 76 -13.67 -17.71 9.00
C SER A 76 -14.67 -16.60 9.36
N GLY A 77 -15.08 -16.49 10.62
CA GLY A 77 -15.90 -15.41 11.13
C GLY A 77 -15.17 -14.07 11.18
N LEU A 78 -13.87 -14.06 11.53
CA LEU A 78 -13.04 -12.87 11.43
C LEU A 78 -12.93 -12.38 9.98
N VAL A 79 -12.67 -13.30 9.04
CA VAL A 79 -12.63 -12.99 7.60
C VAL A 79 -13.99 -12.43 7.15
N GLN A 80 -15.08 -13.12 7.47
CA GLN A 80 -16.43 -12.68 7.11
C GLN A 80 -16.73 -11.28 7.65
N TYR A 81 -16.39 -11.00 8.90
CA TYR A 81 -16.56 -9.68 9.51
C TYR A 81 -15.76 -8.60 8.81
N ALA A 82 -14.48 -8.83 8.55
CA ALA A 82 -13.62 -7.85 7.90
C ALA A 82 -14.10 -7.50 6.48
N TYR A 83 -14.49 -8.51 5.72
CA TYR A 83 -14.99 -8.31 4.36
C TYR A 83 -16.38 -7.68 4.32
N SER A 84 -17.29 -8.03 5.25
CA SER A 84 -18.62 -7.43 5.31
C SER A 84 -18.55 -5.93 5.61
N ASN A 85 -17.61 -5.49 6.43
CA ASN A 85 -17.35 -4.07 6.67
C ASN A 85 -16.80 -3.33 5.43
N ALA A 86 -16.23 -4.05 4.47
CA ALA A 86 -15.86 -3.52 3.15
C ALA A 86 -16.99 -3.66 2.11
N GLY A 87 -18.19 -4.12 2.51
CA GLY A 87 -19.35 -4.30 1.65
C GLY A 87 -19.35 -5.61 0.85
N LEU A 88 -18.53 -6.60 1.23
CA LEU A 88 -18.40 -7.88 0.56
C LEU A 88 -18.92 -9.01 1.46
N GLN A 89 -19.83 -9.83 0.94
CA GLN A 89 -20.37 -10.98 1.67
C GLN A 89 -19.60 -12.25 1.32
N LEU A 90 -19.06 -12.93 2.33
CA LEU A 90 -18.34 -14.19 2.17
C LEU A 90 -19.12 -15.35 2.83
N PRO A 91 -18.90 -16.59 2.35
CA PRO A 91 -19.44 -17.78 3.01
C PRO A 91 -18.93 -17.93 4.45
N ARG A 92 -19.70 -18.64 5.28
CA ARG A 92 -19.41 -18.75 6.71
C ARG A 92 -18.18 -19.60 7.05
N THR A 93 -17.82 -20.58 6.26
CA THR A 93 -16.76 -21.54 6.61
C THR A 93 -15.49 -21.33 5.79
N ALA A 94 -14.33 -21.68 6.36
CA ALA A 94 -13.04 -21.57 5.67
C ALA A 94 -13.02 -22.37 4.34
N ALA A 95 -13.58 -23.57 4.32
CA ALA A 95 -13.67 -24.38 3.10
C ALA A 95 -14.55 -23.72 2.01
N ALA A 96 -15.67 -23.10 2.40
CA ALA A 96 -16.54 -22.40 1.45
C ALA A 96 -15.91 -21.07 0.98
N GLN A 97 -15.15 -20.39 1.83
CA GLN A 97 -14.36 -19.20 1.45
C GLN A 97 -13.24 -19.57 0.47
N PHE A 98 -12.58 -20.70 0.69
CA PHE A 98 -11.61 -21.24 -0.27
C PHE A 98 -12.25 -21.50 -1.64
N ALA A 99 -13.38 -22.17 -1.68
CA ALA A 99 -14.11 -22.47 -2.92
C ALA A 99 -14.62 -21.20 -3.64
N ALA A 100 -14.92 -20.13 -2.89
CA ALA A 100 -15.37 -18.86 -3.43
C ALA A 100 -14.22 -17.93 -3.87
N SER A 101 -12.98 -18.27 -3.58
CA SER A 101 -11.80 -17.47 -3.92
C SER A 101 -11.18 -17.89 -5.26
N THR A 102 -10.56 -16.93 -5.97
CA THR A 102 -9.69 -17.23 -7.10
C THR A 102 -8.33 -17.66 -6.56
N PRO A 103 -7.85 -18.89 -6.87
CA PRO A 103 -6.57 -19.39 -6.39
C PRO A 103 -5.40 -18.51 -6.83
N LEU A 104 -4.41 -18.33 -5.97
CA LEU A 104 -3.18 -17.57 -6.20
C LEU A 104 -1.97 -18.35 -5.70
N THR A 105 -0.81 -18.03 -6.29
CA THR A 105 0.47 -18.33 -5.62
C THR A 105 0.75 -17.27 -4.54
N LEU A 106 1.60 -17.60 -3.58
CA LEU A 106 1.94 -16.66 -2.51
C LEU A 106 2.65 -15.40 -3.03
N GLU A 107 3.46 -15.54 -4.09
CA GLU A 107 4.19 -14.44 -4.73
C GLU A 107 3.24 -13.40 -5.35
N ASN A 108 2.05 -13.83 -5.77
CA ASN A 108 1.02 -12.97 -6.35
C ASN A 108 0.01 -12.47 -5.32
N ALA A 109 0.12 -12.94 -4.07
CA ALA A 109 -0.75 -12.51 -3.00
C ALA A 109 -0.37 -11.11 -2.51
N VAL A 110 -1.37 -10.26 -2.29
CA VAL A 110 -1.22 -8.92 -1.74
C VAL A 110 -2.07 -8.77 -0.49
N ALA A 111 -1.79 -7.75 0.32
CA ALA A 111 -2.55 -7.51 1.54
C ALA A 111 -4.07 -7.44 1.26
N GLY A 112 -4.85 -8.09 2.10
CA GLY A 112 -6.28 -8.28 1.93
C GLY A 112 -6.66 -9.51 1.10
N ASP A 113 -5.72 -10.33 0.59
CA ASP A 113 -6.03 -11.67 0.09
C ASP A 113 -6.12 -12.68 1.26
N LEU A 114 -6.63 -13.85 1.00
CA LEU A 114 -6.80 -14.91 2.00
C LEU A 114 -5.65 -15.91 1.92
N LEU A 115 -5.20 -16.39 3.07
CA LEU A 115 -4.32 -17.54 3.20
C LEU A 115 -5.11 -18.70 3.80
N PHE A 116 -4.93 -19.88 3.24
CA PHE A 116 -5.60 -21.08 3.69
C PHE A 116 -4.58 -22.08 4.22
N PHE A 117 -4.96 -22.77 5.28
CA PHE A 117 -4.15 -23.78 5.93
C PHE A 117 -4.95 -25.06 6.12
N ASN A 118 -4.30 -26.18 5.94
CA ASN A 118 -4.93 -27.50 6.01
C ASN A 118 -4.75 -28.12 7.37
N ASP A 119 -5.80 -28.80 7.83
CA ASP A 119 -5.70 -29.94 8.70
C ASP A 119 -6.19 -31.16 7.93
N ARG A 120 -5.37 -32.23 7.87
CA ARG A 120 -5.72 -33.49 7.19
C ARG A 120 -6.21 -33.31 5.74
N ASN A 121 -5.49 -32.51 4.95
CA ASN A 121 -5.74 -32.27 3.50
C ASN A 121 -7.05 -31.53 3.15
N ARG A 122 -7.63 -30.80 4.08
CA ARG A 122 -8.77 -29.91 3.81
C ARG A 122 -8.52 -28.54 4.41
N PRO A 123 -8.92 -27.44 3.71
CA PRO A 123 -8.87 -26.09 4.27
C PRO A 123 -9.72 -26.05 5.55
N SER A 124 -9.06 -26.03 6.70
CA SER A 124 -9.67 -25.99 8.02
C SER A 124 -9.48 -24.66 8.71
N HIS A 125 -8.51 -23.86 8.22
CA HIS A 125 -8.20 -22.57 8.78
C HIS A 125 -7.96 -21.53 7.67
N VAL A 126 -8.30 -20.29 7.94
CA VAL A 126 -8.17 -19.15 7.03
C VAL A 126 -7.65 -17.93 7.78
N ALA A 127 -6.85 -17.12 7.10
CA ALA A 127 -6.30 -15.87 7.60
C ALA A 127 -6.38 -14.77 6.53
N ILE A 128 -6.29 -13.50 6.94
CA ILE A 128 -6.16 -12.36 6.04
C ILE A 128 -4.68 -11.99 5.91
N TYR A 129 -4.17 -12.01 4.69
CA TYR A 129 -2.78 -11.69 4.39
C TYR A 129 -2.52 -10.18 4.54
N LEU A 130 -1.37 -9.84 5.10
CA LEU A 130 -0.92 -8.45 5.35
C LEU A 130 0.27 -8.04 4.49
N GLY A 131 0.83 -8.99 3.74
CA GLY A 131 2.10 -8.80 3.02
C GLY A 131 3.30 -9.32 3.81
N GLU A 132 4.41 -9.55 3.10
CA GLU A 132 5.71 -9.97 3.68
C GLU A 132 5.62 -11.22 4.55
N GLY A 133 4.78 -12.18 4.15
CA GLY A 133 4.54 -13.42 4.90
C GLY A 133 3.69 -13.26 6.16
N ARG A 134 3.29 -12.05 6.54
CA ARG A 134 2.49 -11.78 7.74
C ARG A 134 1.00 -11.92 7.46
N PHE A 135 0.26 -12.32 8.47
CA PHE A 135 -1.20 -12.44 8.39
C PHE A 135 -1.86 -12.24 9.76
N VAL A 136 -3.15 -11.91 9.73
CA VAL A 136 -4.00 -11.83 10.92
C VAL A 136 -5.04 -12.94 10.87
N HIS A 137 -5.27 -13.60 12.01
CA HIS A 137 -6.19 -14.72 12.11
C HIS A 137 -6.76 -14.87 13.52
N ALA A 138 -7.79 -15.71 13.67
CA ALA A 138 -8.31 -16.16 14.95
C ALA A 138 -7.93 -17.63 15.14
N PRO A 139 -6.81 -17.96 15.84
CA PRO A 139 -6.39 -19.33 16.09
C PRO A 139 -7.31 -20.00 17.11
N ASN A 140 -7.55 -21.32 16.95
CA ASN A 140 -8.35 -22.08 17.91
C ASN A 140 -7.62 -22.30 19.26
N GLY A 141 -8.29 -22.90 20.23
CA GLY A 141 -7.65 -23.32 21.48
C GLY A 141 -7.62 -22.27 22.59
N GLY A 142 -8.64 -21.40 22.71
CA GLY A 142 -8.75 -20.40 23.79
C GLY A 142 -7.85 -19.17 23.60
N SER A 143 -7.36 -18.99 22.39
CA SER A 143 -6.49 -17.88 21.98
C SER A 143 -7.28 -16.60 21.67
N ARG A 144 -6.57 -15.63 21.17
CA ARG A 144 -7.13 -14.34 20.71
C ARG A 144 -6.75 -14.13 19.26
N VAL A 145 -7.49 -13.29 18.56
CA VAL A 145 -7.07 -12.78 17.25
C VAL A 145 -5.64 -12.25 17.36
N SER A 146 -4.76 -12.74 16.53
CA SER A 146 -3.32 -12.47 16.59
C SER A 146 -2.71 -12.31 15.21
N LEU A 147 -1.47 -11.81 15.21
CA LEU A 147 -0.60 -11.76 14.03
C LEU A 147 0.34 -12.95 14.06
N ASP A 148 0.53 -13.54 12.88
CA ASP A 148 1.48 -14.62 12.69
C ASP A 148 2.23 -14.45 11.36
N ASN A 149 3.21 -15.34 11.11
CA ASN A 149 4.08 -15.27 9.94
C ASN A 149 4.35 -16.64 9.35
N LEU A 150 4.33 -16.74 8.02
CA LEU A 150 4.66 -17.93 7.25
C LEU A 150 6.14 -18.39 7.41
N GLY A 151 7.00 -17.55 7.98
CA GLY A 151 8.36 -17.95 8.38
C GLY A 151 8.38 -18.99 9.48
N SER A 152 7.33 -19.11 10.30
CA SER A 152 7.16 -20.19 11.27
C SER A 152 7.06 -21.55 10.57
N SER A 153 7.77 -22.56 11.09
CA SER A 153 7.72 -23.92 10.54
C SER A 153 6.31 -24.50 10.56
N TYR A 154 5.56 -24.24 11.62
CA TYR A 154 4.17 -24.70 11.76
C TYR A 154 3.30 -24.17 10.60
N TRP A 155 3.26 -22.85 10.41
CA TRP A 155 2.40 -22.24 9.38
C TRP A 155 2.84 -22.59 7.97
N ARG A 156 4.14 -22.67 7.73
CA ARG A 156 4.69 -23.08 6.43
C ARG A 156 4.31 -24.52 6.06
N THR A 157 4.33 -25.43 7.02
CA THR A 157 3.97 -26.84 6.79
C THR A 157 2.47 -27.03 6.53
N HIS A 158 1.62 -26.19 7.15
CA HIS A 158 0.17 -26.29 7.00
C HIS A 158 -0.39 -25.40 5.89
N PHE A 159 0.42 -24.50 5.30
CA PHE A 159 -0.02 -23.65 4.22
C PHE A 159 -0.46 -24.46 3.01
N SER A 160 -1.68 -24.22 2.53
CA SER A 160 -2.28 -24.93 1.40
C SER A 160 -2.51 -24.06 0.16
N GLY A 161 -2.44 -22.74 0.29
CA GLY A 161 -2.58 -21.83 -0.82
C GLY A 161 -3.11 -20.45 -0.41
N ALA A 162 -3.09 -19.53 -1.36
CA ALA A 162 -3.72 -18.22 -1.23
C ALA A 162 -4.93 -18.11 -2.17
N GLY A 163 -5.85 -17.22 -1.83
CA GLY A 163 -7.05 -16.97 -2.63
C GLY A 163 -7.49 -15.52 -2.60
N ARG A 164 -8.00 -15.06 -3.74
CA ARG A 164 -8.45 -13.68 -3.95
C ARG A 164 -9.95 -13.58 -4.06
N ILE A 165 -10.53 -12.69 -3.26
CA ILE A 165 -11.94 -12.31 -3.33
C ILE A 165 -12.10 -10.97 -4.04
N ILE A 166 -11.23 -9.99 -3.78
CA ILE A 166 -11.31 -8.65 -4.35
C ILE A 166 -10.52 -8.62 -5.67
N PRO A 167 -11.16 -8.45 -6.85
CA PRO A 167 -10.46 -8.37 -8.14
C PRO A 167 -9.40 -7.26 -8.14
N SER A 168 -8.31 -7.49 -8.88
CA SER A 168 -7.16 -6.56 -8.93
C SER A 168 -7.46 -5.19 -9.57
N GLY A 169 -8.66 -5.00 -10.14
CA GLY A 169 -9.03 -3.79 -10.90
C GLY A 169 -10.15 -2.94 -10.32
N LEU A 170 -10.70 -3.27 -9.15
CA LEU A 170 -11.76 -2.46 -8.55
C LEU A 170 -11.18 -1.22 -7.84
N VAL A 171 -10.75 -0.24 -8.62
CA VAL A 171 -10.73 1.15 -8.16
C VAL A 171 -12.18 1.64 -8.32
N ARG A 172 -12.87 1.99 -7.22
CA ARG A 172 -14.13 2.72 -7.34
C ARG A 172 -13.80 4.02 -8.07
N SER A 173 -14.26 4.17 -9.30
CA SER A 173 -14.38 5.48 -9.92
C SER A 173 -15.27 6.31 -9.00
N SER A 174 -14.72 7.40 -8.46
CA SER A 174 -15.51 8.40 -7.74
C SER A 174 -16.70 8.79 -8.61
N PRO A 175 -17.93 8.92 -8.05
CA PRO A 175 -19.04 9.45 -8.83
C PRO A 175 -18.62 10.85 -9.34
N ASP A 176 -18.66 11.02 -10.65
CA ASP A 176 -18.43 12.28 -11.34
C ASP A 176 -19.40 13.35 -10.80
N THR A 177 -18.88 14.24 -9.96
CA THR A 177 -19.63 15.35 -9.36
C THR A 177 -19.71 16.55 -10.32
N THR A 178 -19.44 16.36 -11.60
CA THR A 178 -19.51 17.43 -12.62
C THR A 178 -20.83 17.38 -13.41
N ARG A 179 -21.97 17.25 -12.75
CA ARG A 179 -23.21 17.65 -13.37
C ARG A 179 -23.78 18.86 -12.63
N SER A 180 -23.25 20.03 -12.98
CA SER A 180 -23.87 21.31 -12.65
C SER A 180 -25.19 21.41 -13.42
N PRO A 181 -26.34 21.64 -12.78
CA PRO A 181 -27.55 21.98 -13.50
C PRO A 181 -27.39 23.40 -14.01
N GLY A 182 -27.29 23.55 -15.33
CA GLY A 182 -27.40 24.86 -15.98
C GLY A 182 -28.80 25.44 -15.73
N TYR A 183 -28.83 26.68 -15.28
CA TYR A 183 -29.96 27.60 -15.34
C TYR A 183 -29.88 28.38 -16.63
#